data_5d705f18ef38cfa4a48299cbafe43c07
#
_entry.id   5d705f18ef38cfa4a48299cbafe43c07
#
_cell.length_a   1.000
_cell.length_b   1.000
_cell.length_c   1.000
_cell.angle_alpha   90.00
_cell.angle_beta   90.00
_cell.angle_gamma   90.00
#
_symmetry.space_group_name_H-M   'P 1'
#
loop_
_entity.id
_entity.type
_entity.pdbx_description
1 polymer ?
#
loop_
_entity_poly.entity_id
_entity_poly.type
_entity_poly.pdbx_seq_one_letter_code
_entity_poly.pdbx_strand_id
1 'polypeptide(L)'
;MAENALEVTYHRLHHVLTEVSWSISQVNDRRLEIMNKCSQRRITRGFSLIIDDSVHRKSGNFRDGVGRQYNIAEIGKRDTGIVVVTTHLYDGSKSLPLDIELYHHGDSLLKGKQDPLFDNKPELGIKLIDLTLSHGYQPGIVIIDPGYGHNTSFLLKIENRHLKYLGGLAKNPTVLSSDQEDSPQIIRLDELVQSLPQEAFTEIQLELDKPKTLWVVTK
;
A
#
# COMPACT_ATOMS: atom_id res chain seq x y z
N MET A 1 -20.99 -6.77 -13.61
CA MET A 1 -20.28 -8.07 -13.77
C MET A 1 -21.00 -9.02 -14.70
N ALA A 2 -22.33 -9.20 -14.58
CA ALA A 2 -23.08 -10.11 -15.46
C ALA A 2 -23.13 -9.70 -16.95
N GLU A 3 -23.06 -8.41 -17.24
CA GLU A 3 -23.09 -7.88 -18.61
C GLU A 3 -21.82 -8.19 -19.44
N ASN A 4 -20.70 -8.47 -18.78
CA ASN A 4 -19.43 -8.79 -19.45
C ASN A 4 -19.13 -10.30 -19.54
N ALA A 5 -19.97 -11.13 -18.95
CA ALA A 5 -19.83 -12.59 -19.00
C ALA A 5 -20.76 -13.12 -20.12
N LEU A 6 -20.27 -13.09 -21.35
CA LEU A 6 -20.95 -13.72 -22.48
C LEU A 6 -21.32 -15.16 -22.10
N GLU A 7 -22.62 -15.47 -22.11
CA GLU A 7 -23.21 -16.80 -21.92
C GLU A 7 -23.29 -17.34 -20.46
N VAL A 8 -22.93 -16.57 -19.44
CA VAL A 8 -23.10 -17.00 -18.04
C VAL A 8 -24.36 -16.41 -17.42
N THR A 9 -25.31 -17.25 -17.01
CA THR A 9 -26.53 -16.79 -16.33
C THR A 9 -26.22 -16.25 -14.94
N TYR A 10 -27.05 -15.30 -14.47
CA TYR A 10 -26.96 -14.76 -13.10
C TYR A 10 -26.87 -15.86 -12.02
N HIS A 11 -27.71 -16.89 -12.14
CA HIS A 11 -27.73 -18.00 -11.16
C HIS A 11 -26.42 -18.77 -11.13
N ARG A 12 -25.76 -19.02 -12.26
CA ARG A 12 -24.46 -19.70 -12.30
C ARG A 12 -23.37 -18.84 -11.68
N LEU A 13 -23.38 -17.53 -11.95
CA LEU A 13 -22.42 -16.61 -11.36
C LEU A 13 -22.64 -16.48 -9.84
N HIS A 14 -23.89 -16.35 -9.40
CA HIS A 14 -24.25 -16.32 -7.98
C HIS A 14 -23.79 -17.60 -7.27
N HIS A 15 -24.09 -18.77 -7.82
CA HIS A 15 -23.68 -20.06 -7.26
C HIS A 15 -22.16 -20.16 -7.09
N VAL A 16 -21.38 -19.75 -8.11
CA VAL A 16 -19.91 -19.72 -8.00
C VAL A 16 -19.44 -18.84 -6.86
N LEU A 17 -20.07 -17.68 -6.66
CA LEU A 17 -19.66 -16.73 -5.62
C LEU A 17 -20.06 -17.11 -4.21
N THR A 18 -21.15 -17.89 -4.04
CA THR A 18 -21.76 -18.17 -2.74
C THR A 18 -21.65 -19.62 -2.27
N GLU A 19 -21.63 -20.58 -3.19
CA GLU A 19 -21.77 -22.02 -2.87
C GLU A 19 -20.51 -22.82 -3.23
N VAL A 20 -19.74 -22.38 -4.24
CA VAL A 20 -18.56 -23.14 -4.67
C VAL A 20 -17.36 -22.79 -3.80
N SER A 21 -16.72 -23.82 -3.25
CA SER A 21 -15.43 -23.66 -2.57
C SER A 21 -14.34 -23.39 -3.60
N TRP A 22 -13.71 -22.21 -3.53
CA TRP A 22 -12.57 -21.83 -4.37
C TRP A 22 -11.47 -21.16 -3.55
N SER A 23 -10.23 -21.36 -3.98
CA SER A 23 -9.06 -20.76 -3.33
C SER A 23 -8.80 -19.36 -3.89
N ILE A 24 -8.75 -18.36 -3.02
CA ILE A 24 -8.43 -16.98 -3.37
C ILE A 24 -7.05 -16.91 -4.03
N SER A 25 -6.04 -17.61 -3.46
CA SER A 25 -4.70 -17.64 -4.01
C SER A 25 -4.66 -18.22 -5.41
N GLN A 26 -5.29 -19.39 -5.63
CA GLN A 26 -5.33 -20.02 -6.97
C GLN A 26 -6.01 -19.13 -8.02
N VAL A 27 -7.09 -18.44 -7.65
CA VAL A 27 -7.75 -17.49 -8.56
C VAL A 27 -6.83 -16.30 -8.87
N ASN A 28 -6.13 -15.78 -7.86
CA ASN A 28 -5.19 -14.69 -8.06
C ASN A 28 -3.99 -15.11 -8.93
N ASP A 29 -3.38 -16.25 -8.65
CA ASP A 29 -2.28 -16.81 -9.44
C ASP A 29 -2.69 -16.96 -10.92
N ARG A 30 -3.89 -17.51 -11.15
CA ARG A 30 -4.42 -17.65 -12.51
C ARG A 30 -4.67 -16.31 -13.19
N ARG A 31 -5.16 -15.31 -12.45
CA ARG A 31 -5.31 -13.95 -12.93
C ARG A 31 -3.97 -13.35 -13.35
N LEU A 32 -2.94 -13.47 -12.51
CA LEU A 32 -1.58 -12.99 -12.79
C LEU A 32 -0.98 -13.70 -14.02
N GLU A 33 -1.16 -15.01 -14.12
CA GLU A 33 -0.72 -15.79 -15.28
C GLU A 33 -1.34 -15.27 -16.59
N ILE A 34 -2.67 -15.05 -16.61
CA ILE A 34 -3.40 -14.51 -17.75
C ILE A 34 -2.89 -13.09 -18.09
N MET A 35 -2.69 -12.25 -17.08
CA MET A 35 -2.17 -10.89 -17.29
C MET A 35 -0.78 -10.90 -17.90
N ASN A 36 0.10 -11.78 -17.46
CA ASN A 36 1.47 -11.91 -17.98
C ASN A 36 1.49 -12.44 -19.42
N LYS A 37 0.53 -13.28 -19.81
CA LYS A 37 0.37 -13.75 -21.21
C LYS A 37 -0.17 -12.68 -22.15
N CYS A 38 -0.87 -11.68 -21.62
CA CYS A 38 -1.45 -10.61 -22.43
C CYS A 38 -0.40 -9.51 -22.68
N SER A 39 0.07 -9.37 -23.92
CA SER A 39 1.10 -8.38 -24.28
C SER A 39 0.71 -6.93 -23.96
N GLN A 40 -0.58 -6.60 -24.02
CA GLN A 40 -1.08 -5.26 -23.69
C GLN A 40 -1.10 -4.97 -22.18
N ARG A 41 -1.14 -5.99 -21.34
CA ARG A 41 -1.25 -5.88 -19.87
C ARG A 41 0.04 -6.22 -19.16
N ARG A 42 0.88 -7.03 -19.77
CA ARG A 42 2.17 -7.42 -19.21
C ARG A 42 3.03 -6.19 -18.92
N ILE A 43 3.60 -6.12 -17.73
CA ILE A 43 4.63 -5.14 -17.39
C ILE A 43 5.94 -5.58 -18.03
N THR A 44 6.54 -4.72 -18.85
CA THR A 44 7.78 -4.98 -19.60
C THR A 44 8.91 -4.03 -19.26
N ARG A 45 8.65 -3.03 -18.43
CA ARG A 45 9.61 -2.00 -17.99
C ARG A 45 9.87 -2.13 -16.49
N GLY A 46 10.84 -1.36 -15.99
CA GLY A 46 10.95 -1.13 -14.56
C GLY A 46 9.62 -0.59 -14.01
N PHE A 47 9.28 -1.01 -12.81
CA PHE A 47 8.00 -0.65 -12.18
C PHE A 47 8.19 -0.32 -10.71
N SER A 48 7.25 0.45 -10.20
CA SER A 48 7.08 0.72 -8.78
C SER A 48 6.06 -0.25 -8.19
N LEU A 49 6.25 -0.64 -6.93
CA LEU A 49 5.24 -1.29 -6.12
C LEU A 49 4.59 -0.23 -5.23
N ILE A 50 3.31 0.02 -5.43
CA ILE A 50 2.54 0.96 -4.61
C ILE A 50 1.82 0.16 -3.54
N ILE A 51 1.95 0.57 -2.28
CA ILE A 51 1.22 0.00 -1.14
C ILE A 51 0.33 1.09 -0.55
N ASP A 52 -0.95 0.78 -0.43
CA ASP A 52 -1.93 1.70 0.13
C ASP A 52 -3.07 0.94 0.81
N ASP A 53 -3.78 1.61 1.69
CA ASP A 53 -4.98 1.06 2.28
C ASP A 53 -6.24 1.77 1.80
N SER A 54 -7.28 0.97 1.60
CA SER A 54 -8.58 1.45 1.16
C SER A 54 -9.67 1.09 2.15
N VAL A 55 -10.55 2.04 2.41
CA VAL A 55 -11.70 1.85 3.30
C VAL A 55 -12.96 1.69 2.47
N HIS A 56 -13.68 0.59 2.66
CA HIS A 56 -14.97 0.35 2.04
C HIS A 56 -16.08 0.40 3.08
N ARG A 57 -16.93 1.41 2.98
CA ARG A 57 -18.10 1.57 3.84
C ARG A 57 -19.01 0.35 3.77
N LYS A 58 -19.46 -0.15 4.91
CA LYS A 58 -20.42 -1.24 5.05
C LYS A 58 -21.52 -0.90 6.04
N SER A 59 -22.75 -1.26 5.69
CA SER A 59 -23.87 -1.26 6.62
C SER A 59 -23.94 -2.59 7.34
N GLY A 60 -24.00 -2.57 8.68
CA GLY A 60 -24.06 -3.75 9.54
C GLY A 60 -22.71 -4.22 10.09
N ASN A 61 -22.76 -4.98 11.18
CA ASN A 61 -21.59 -5.37 11.99
C ASN A 61 -21.28 -6.87 11.94
N PHE A 62 -21.97 -7.64 11.09
CA PHE A 62 -21.93 -9.12 11.13
C PHE A 62 -20.95 -9.76 10.14
N ARG A 63 -20.19 -8.96 9.40
CA ARG A 63 -19.19 -9.49 8.48
C ARG A 63 -17.80 -9.43 9.09
N ASP A 64 -16.99 -10.42 8.75
CA ASP A 64 -15.60 -10.48 9.14
C ASP A 64 -14.84 -9.23 8.68
N GLY A 65 -13.93 -8.73 9.51
CA GLY A 65 -13.13 -7.51 9.24
C GLY A 65 -13.90 -6.18 9.30
N VAL A 66 -15.21 -6.20 9.63
CA VAL A 66 -15.96 -4.94 9.78
C VAL A 66 -15.65 -4.30 11.14
N GLY A 67 -15.23 -3.03 11.10
CA GLY A 67 -14.94 -2.25 12.31
C GLY A 67 -15.25 -0.77 12.13
N ARG A 68 -15.18 -0.02 13.23
CA ARG A 68 -15.31 1.43 13.20
C ARG A 68 -14.05 2.07 12.64
N GLN A 69 -14.18 2.80 11.56
CA GLN A 69 -13.09 3.48 10.86
C GLN A 69 -13.24 4.99 10.87
N TYR A 70 -12.09 5.68 10.83
CA TYR A 70 -12.06 7.06 10.38
C TYR A 70 -12.19 7.06 8.86
N ASN A 71 -13.30 7.59 8.35
CA ASN A 71 -13.47 7.75 6.92
C ASN A 71 -12.73 9.03 6.49
N ILE A 72 -11.62 8.89 5.79
CA ILE A 72 -10.78 10.00 5.31
C ILE A 72 -11.53 10.83 4.26
N ALA A 73 -12.47 10.23 3.53
CA ALA A 73 -13.26 10.92 2.51
C ALA A 73 -14.31 11.91 3.09
N GLU A 74 -14.75 11.71 4.34
CA GLU A 74 -15.63 12.63 5.06
C GLU A 74 -14.95 13.07 6.36
N ILE A 75 -14.27 14.22 6.33
CA ILE A 75 -13.53 14.79 7.46
C ILE A 75 -14.34 14.72 8.76
N GLY A 76 -13.83 13.95 9.72
CA GLY A 76 -14.33 13.93 11.10
C GLY A 76 -15.45 12.94 11.41
N LYS A 77 -15.93 12.11 10.47
CA LYS A 77 -16.93 11.09 10.76
C LYS A 77 -16.32 9.70 10.92
N ARG A 78 -16.67 9.04 12.02
CA ARG A 78 -16.42 7.60 12.19
C ARG A 78 -17.56 6.83 11.54
N ASP A 79 -17.21 5.91 10.66
CA ASP A 79 -18.19 5.04 10.00
C ASP A 79 -17.76 3.58 10.11
N THR A 80 -18.70 2.69 9.84
CA THR A 80 -18.46 1.25 9.85
C THR A 80 -18.00 0.81 8.46
N GLY A 81 -16.89 0.10 8.38
CA GLY A 81 -16.33 -0.34 7.11
C GLY A 81 -15.34 -1.48 7.24
N ILE A 82 -14.89 -1.96 6.09
CA ILE A 82 -13.76 -2.88 5.96
C ILE A 82 -12.57 -2.07 5.46
N VAL A 83 -11.39 -2.36 6.02
CA VAL A 83 -10.11 -1.85 5.51
C VAL A 83 -9.38 -2.98 4.84
N VAL A 84 -8.83 -2.69 3.69
CA VAL A 84 -7.96 -3.60 2.95
C VAL A 84 -6.64 -2.90 2.65
N VAL A 85 -5.54 -3.63 2.78
CA VAL A 85 -4.23 -3.20 2.30
C VAL A 85 -4.03 -3.81 0.91
N THR A 86 -3.61 -3.02 -0.04
CA THR A 86 -3.49 -3.42 -1.44
C THR A 86 -2.11 -3.14 -1.98
N THR A 87 -1.69 -3.93 -2.96
CA THR A 87 -0.49 -3.66 -3.75
C THR A 87 -0.82 -3.49 -5.22
N HIS A 88 -0.14 -2.56 -5.85
CA HIS A 88 -0.26 -2.26 -7.27
C HIS A 88 1.12 -2.17 -7.91
N LEU A 89 1.28 -2.74 -9.09
CA LEU A 89 2.44 -2.48 -9.94
C LEU A 89 2.14 -1.31 -10.86
N TYR A 90 3.06 -0.35 -10.94
CA TYR A 90 2.94 0.81 -11.81
C TYR A 90 4.22 1.02 -12.63
N ASP A 91 4.11 1.03 -13.97
CA ASP A 91 5.23 1.15 -14.91
C ASP A 91 5.32 2.54 -15.59
N GLY A 92 4.62 3.54 -15.04
CA GLY A 92 4.50 4.88 -15.65
C GLY A 92 3.33 5.02 -16.63
N SER A 93 2.75 3.91 -17.06
CA SER A 93 1.63 3.88 -18.03
C SER A 93 0.48 3.00 -17.55
N LYS A 94 0.79 1.87 -16.94
CA LYS A 94 -0.18 0.87 -16.50
C LYS A 94 -0.13 0.73 -15.00
N SER A 95 -1.30 0.66 -14.38
CA SER A 95 -1.48 0.29 -12.97
C SER A 95 -2.18 -1.06 -12.91
N LEU A 96 -1.51 -2.05 -12.33
CA LEU A 96 -2.02 -3.41 -12.21
C LEU A 96 -2.21 -3.76 -10.73
N PRO A 97 -3.45 -4.00 -10.28
CA PRO A 97 -3.69 -4.51 -8.94
C PRO A 97 -3.04 -5.90 -8.82
N LEU A 98 -2.23 -6.09 -7.78
CA LEU A 98 -1.48 -7.31 -7.58
C LEU A 98 -2.14 -8.17 -6.51
N ASP A 99 -2.10 -7.73 -5.27
CA ASP A 99 -2.62 -8.48 -4.13
C ASP A 99 -3.41 -7.57 -3.18
N ILE A 100 -4.18 -8.21 -2.31
CA ILE A 100 -5.05 -7.55 -1.34
C ILE A 100 -5.12 -8.39 -0.06
N GLU A 101 -5.01 -7.72 1.10
CA GLU A 101 -5.18 -8.33 2.41
C GLU A 101 -6.22 -7.58 3.24
N LEU A 102 -7.04 -8.34 3.97
CA LEU A 102 -8.04 -7.79 4.87
C LEU A 102 -7.39 -7.39 6.20
N TYR A 103 -7.60 -6.15 6.61
CA TYR A 103 -7.19 -5.70 7.94
C TYR A 103 -8.25 -6.05 8.98
N HIS A 104 -7.88 -6.85 9.97
CA HIS A 104 -8.71 -7.16 11.11
C HIS A 104 -8.47 -6.18 12.25
N HIS A 105 -9.53 -5.52 12.71
CA HIS A 105 -9.42 -4.67 13.91
C HIS A 105 -9.19 -5.53 15.15
N GLY A 106 -8.26 -5.13 16.01
CA GLY A 106 -8.06 -5.81 17.29
C GLY A 106 -9.37 -5.96 18.08
N ASP A 107 -10.21 -4.94 18.09
CA ASP A 107 -11.50 -4.96 18.81
C ASP A 107 -12.52 -5.98 18.24
N SER A 108 -12.33 -6.47 17.03
CA SER A 108 -13.18 -7.48 16.40
C SER A 108 -12.67 -8.91 16.61
N LEU A 109 -11.49 -9.07 17.19
CA LEU A 109 -10.85 -10.36 17.43
C LEU A 109 -11.00 -10.81 18.88
N LEU A 110 -11.11 -12.14 19.11
CA LEU A 110 -11.35 -12.72 20.44
C LEU A 110 -10.27 -12.35 21.47
N LYS A 111 -9.01 -12.29 21.04
CA LYS A 111 -7.85 -11.94 21.89
C LYS A 111 -7.33 -10.52 21.65
N GLY A 112 -8.12 -9.69 20.97
CA GLY A 112 -7.73 -8.33 20.64
C GLY A 112 -6.47 -8.31 19.76
N LYS A 113 -5.54 -7.39 20.03
CA LYS A 113 -4.25 -7.30 19.34
C LYS A 113 -3.28 -8.46 19.62
N GLN A 114 -3.60 -9.33 20.58
CA GLN A 114 -2.82 -10.54 20.87
C GLN A 114 -3.35 -11.77 20.13
N ASP A 115 -4.40 -11.60 19.34
CA ASP A 115 -4.94 -12.68 18.50
C ASP A 115 -3.94 -13.02 17.38
N PRO A 116 -3.71 -14.33 17.10
CA PRO A 116 -2.81 -14.74 16.02
C PRO A 116 -3.22 -14.24 14.63
N LEU A 117 -4.48 -13.86 14.45
CA LEU A 117 -4.99 -13.27 13.20
C LEU A 117 -4.79 -11.75 13.12
N PHE A 118 -4.26 -11.13 14.18
CA PHE A 118 -4.02 -9.70 14.18
C PHE A 118 -2.68 -9.38 13.54
N ASP A 119 -2.74 -8.65 12.43
CA ASP A 119 -1.59 -7.96 11.86
C ASP A 119 -1.92 -6.47 11.78
N ASN A 120 -0.98 -5.61 12.11
CA ASN A 120 -1.15 -4.19 11.84
C ASN A 120 -0.91 -3.91 10.33
N LYS A 121 -1.38 -2.76 9.83
CA LYS A 121 -1.27 -2.43 8.40
C LYS A 121 0.17 -2.50 7.86
N PRO A 122 1.21 -2.00 8.56
CA PRO A 122 2.59 -2.21 8.15
C PRO A 122 3.01 -3.68 8.04
N GLU A 123 2.54 -4.55 8.94
CA GLU A 123 2.82 -5.98 8.86
C GLU A 123 2.16 -6.62 7.64
N LEU A 124 0.91 -6.27 7.35
CA LEU A 124 0.23 -6.67 6.12
C LEU A 124 0.96 -6.16 4.88
N GLY A 125 1.45 -4.91 4.90
CA GLY A 125 2.26 -4.35 3.82
C GLY A 125 3.53 -5.16 3.56
N ILE A 126 4.23 -5.60 4.61
CA ILE A 126 5.41 -6.47 4.47
C ILE A 126 5.04 -7.84 3.89
N LYS A 127 3.94 -8.47 4.35
CA LYS A 127 3.45 -9.73 3.78
C LYS A 127 3.16 -9.60 2.28
N LEU A 128 2.53 -8.51 1.88
CA LEU A 128 2.23 -8.23 0.47
C LEU A 128 3.49 -7.97 -0.36
N ILE A 129 4.53 -7.33 0.20
CA ILE A 129 5.84 -7.22 -0.44
C ILE A 129 6.44 -8.61 -0.66
N ASP A 130 6.44 -9.46 0.36
CA ASP A 130 6.99 -10.81 0.27
C ASP A 130 6.25 -11.65 -0.77
N LEU A 131 4.93 -11.51 -0.82
CA LEU A 131 4.09 -12.16 -1.83
C LEU A 131 4.43 -11.66 -3.24
N THR A 132 4.60 -10.34 -3.42
CA THR A 132 5.04 -9.73 -4.69
C THR A 132 6.37 -10.33 -5.16
N LEU A 133 7.35 -10.44 -4.26
CA LEU A 133 8.66 -11.02 -4.56
C LEU A 133 8.55 -12.52 -4.90
N SER A 134 7.67 -13.27 -4.20
CA SER A 134 7.43 -14.70 -4.45
C SER A 134 6.81 -14.97 -5.83
N HIS A 135 6.02 -14.02 -6.35
CA HIS A 135 5.51 -14.05 -7.73
C HIS A 135 6.59 -13.74 -8.79
N GLY A 136 7.83 -13.46 -8.36
CA GLY A 136 8.95 -13.15 -9.26
C GLY A 136 9.01 -11.68 -9.71
N TYR A 137 8.18 -10.79 -9.14
CA TYR A 137 8.26 -9.37 -9.42
C TYR A 137 9.36 -8.71 -8.59
N GLN A 138 10.21 -7.91 -9.25
CA GLN A 138 11.29 -7.15 -8.63
C GLN A 138 11.05 -5.65 -8.83
N PRO A 139 10.39 -4.95 -7.89
CA PRO A 139 10.12 -3.54 -8.02
C PRO A 139 11.41 -2.72 -7.90
N GLY A 140 11.57 -1.71 -8.75
CA GLY A 140 12.67 -0.76 -8.63
C GLY A 140 12.56 0.14 -7.40
N ILE A 141 11.34 0.40 -6.96
CA ILE A 141 11.02 1.23 -5.78
C ILE A 141 9.66 0.82 -5.20
N VAL A 142 9.54 0.90 -3.88
CA VAL A 142 8.27 0.77 -3.14
C VAL A 142 7.76 2.17 -2.82
N ILE A 143 6.53 2.47 -3.19
CA ILE A 143 5.88 3.76 -2.92
C ILE A 143 4.85 3.56 -1.82
N ILE A 144 4.94 4.38 -0.79
CA ILE A 144 4.11 4.31 0.42
C ILE A 144 3.59 5.70 0.83
N ASP A 145 2.47 5.71 1.49
CA ASP A 145 1.90 6.93 2.04
C ASP A 145 2.56 7.35 3.38
N PRO A 146 2.24 8.53 3.95
CA PRO A 146 2.78 8.97 5.24
C PRO A 146 2.42 8.05 6.40
N GLY A 147 1.33 7.29 6.33
CA GLY A 147 0.93 6.36 7.38
C GLY A 147 1.93 5.22 7.55
N TYR A 148 2.54 4.76 6.46
CA TYR A 148 3.63 3.77 6.46
C TYR A 148 5.00 4.43 6.65
N GLY A 149 5.21 5.61 6.04
CA GLY A 149 6.50 6.30 6.03
C GLY A 149 7.02 6.73 7.41
N HIS A 150 6.14 6.82 8.41
CA HIS A 150 6.53 7.09 9.80
C HIS A 150 7.00 5.86 10.58
N ASN A 151 6.79 4.66 10.06
CA ASN A 151 7.12 3.43 10.75
C ASN A 151 8.54 2.98 10.43
N THR A 152 9.51 3.40 11.26
CA THR A 152 10.92 3.04 11.07
C THR A 152 11.13 1.52 10.97
N SER A 153 10.40 0.73 11.77
CA SER A 153 10.50 -0.74 11.70
C SER A 153 10.04 -1.28 10.35
N PHE A 154 9.01 -0.67 9.76
CA PHE A 154 8.53 -1.02 8.42
C PHE A 154 9.58 -0.67 7.35
N LEU A 155 10.15 0.54 7.41
CA LEU A 155 11.19 0.99 6.49
C LEU A 155 12.42 0.08 6.54
N LEU A 156 12.92 -0.25 7.74
CA LEU A 156 14.02 -1.20 7.91
C LEU A 156 13.71 -2.59 7.33
N LYS A 157 12.46 -3.07 7.44
CA LYS A 157 12.06 -4.33 6.82
C LYS A 157 12.07 -4.28 5.28
N ILE A 158 11.80 -3.11 4.67
CA ILE A 158 11.95 -2.90 3.21
C ILE A 158 13.44 -2.92 2.84
N GLU A 159 14.28 -2.20 3.58
CA GLU A 159 15.74 -2.13 3.35
C GLU A 159 16.40 -3.51 3.48
N ASN A 160 15.99 -4.33 4.46
CA ASN A 160 16.47 -5.70 4.63
C ASN A 160 16.15 -6.63 3.44
N ARG A 161 15.19 -6.23 2.59
CA ARG A 161 14.85 -6.91 1.33
C ARG A 161 15.59 -6.31 0.13
N HIS A 162 16.54 -5.41 0.39
CA HIS A 162 17.29 -4.66 -0.63
C HIS A 162 16.39 -3.87 -1.59
N LEU A 163 15.24 -3.42 -1.10
CA LEU A 163 14.30 -2.59 -1.85
C LEU A 163 14.49 -1.12 -1.47
N LYS A 164 14.40 -0.26 -2.47
CA LYS A 164 14.31 1.19 -2.28
C LYS A 164 12.86 1.57 -2.00
N TYR A 165 12.65 2.65 -1.27
CA TYR A 165 11.31 3.18 -1.02
C TYR A 165 11.26 4.69 -1.21
N LEU A 166 10.07 5.17 -1.55
CA LEU A 166 9.69 6.59 -1.53
C LEU A 166 8.41 6.70 -0.71
N GLY A 167 8.47 7.48 0.36
CA GLY A 167 7.33 7.66 1.27
C GLY A 167 7.07 9.11 1.60
N GLY A 168 5.80 9.45 1.77
CA GLY A 168 5.43 10.70 2.40
C GLY A 168 5.80 10.70 3.88
N LEU A 169 6.07 11.89 4.44
CA LEU A 169 6.22 12.09 5.87
C LEU A 169 5.10 13.01 6.35
N ALA A 170 4.56 12.77 7.55
CA ALA A 170 3.64 13.71 8.17
C ALA A 170 4.40 14.98 8.60
N LYS A 171 3.66 16.02 8.96
CA LYS A 171 4.24 17.35 9.19
C LYS A 171 5.24 17.46 10.34
N ASN A 172 5.27 16.49 11.28
CA ASN A 172 6.01 16.64 12.54
C ASN A 172 7.02 15.51 12.86
N PRO A 173 7.65 14.80 11.89
CA PRO A 173 8.71 13.87 12.26
C PRO A 173 9.92 14.64 12.78
N THR A 174 10.59 14.03 13.75
CA THR A 174 11.89 14.50 14.23
C THR A 174 12.99 13.65 13.60
N VAL A 175 14.11 14.28 13.28
CA VAL A 175 15.32 13.65 12.76
C VAL A 175 16.50 13.97 13.68
N LEU A 176 17.47 13.08 13.71
CA LEU A 176 18.75 13.36 14.35
C LEU A 176 19.64 14.10 13.35
N SER A 177 20.02 15.33 13.66
CA SER A 177 21.02 16.05 12.90
C SER A 177 22.40 15.63 13.37
N SER A 178 23.25 15.20 12.46
CA SER A 178 24.62 14.74 12.73
C SER A 178 25.69 15.79 12.41
N ASP A 179 25.34 17.06 12.22
CA ASP A 179 26.26 18.11 11.80
C ASP A 179 27.36 18.44 12.84
N GLN A 180 27.24 17.88 14.03
CA GLN A 180 28.31 17.91 15.05
C GLN A 180 28.50 16.49 15.59
N GLU A 181 29.67 15.90 15.38
CA GLU A 181 30.02 14.54 15.82
C GLU A 181 29.82 14.29 17.33
N ASP A 182 29.80 15.34 18.15
CA ASP A 182 29.74 15.24 19.59
C ASP A 182 28.37 15.47 20.25
N SER A 183 27.34 15.91 19.51
CA SER A 183 26.02 16.18 20.11
C SER A 183 24.90 16.13 19.05
N PRO A 184 24.36 14.95 18.77
CA PRO A 184 23.24 14.86 17.84
C PRO A 184 22.02 15.60 18.41
N GLN A 185 21.51 16.58 17.68
CA GLN A 185 20.31 17.32 18.04
C GLN A 185 19.09 16.72 17.38
N ILE A 186 18.00 16.61 18.15
CA ILE A 186 16.70 16.24 17.61
C ILE A 186 16.05 17.49 17.05
N ILE A 187 15.87 17.52 15.74
CA ILE A 187 15.29 18.65 15.01
C ILE A 187 14.02 18.18 14.31
N ARG A 188 13.02 19.03 14.24
CA ARG A 188 11.83 18.75 13.41
C ARG A 188 12.20 18.79 11.94
N LEU A 189 11.65 17.87 11.14
CA LEU A 189 11.96 17.79 9.71
C LEU A 189 11.57 19.08 8.97
N ASP A 190 10.44 19.69 9.31
CA ASP A 190 10.00 20.95 8.70
C ASP A 190 10.95 22.11 9.04
N GLU A 191 11.51 22.17 10.25
CA GLU A 191 12.52 23.14 10.66
C GLU A 191 13.86 22.89 9.94
N LEU A 192 14.27 21.61 9.85
CA LEU A 192 15.47 21.23 9.11
C LEU A 192 15.36 21.63 7.65
N VAL A 193 14.25 21.30 6.99
CA VAL A 193 14.01 21.66 5.59
C VAL A 193 14.08 23.17 5.36
N GLN A 194 13.55 23.98 6.29
CA GLN A 194 13.62 25.45 6.21
C GLN A 194 15.03 25.98 6.43
N SER A 195 15.88 25.28 7.18
CA SER A 195 17.27 25.69 7.45
C SER A 195 18.24 25.31 6.34
N LEU A 196 17.87 24.38 5.45
CA LEU A 196 18.74 23.93 4.38
C LEU A 196 18.85 24.98 3.27
N PRO A 197 20.04 25.19 2.70
CA PRO A 197 20.23 26.08 1.56
C PRO A 197 19.56 25.48 0.31
N GLN A 198 19.21 26.33 -0.64
CA GLN A 198 18.49 25.92 -1.86
C GLN A 198 19.29 24.89 -2.68
N GLU A 199 20.62 24.93 -2.61
CA GLU A 199 21.52 24.01 -3.30
C GLU A 199 21.47 22.58 -2.74
N ALA A 200 20.93 22.39 -1.53
CA ALA A 200 20.71 21.06 -0.94
C ALA A 200 19.53 20.33 -1.57
N PHE A 201 18.73 21.02 -2.38
CA PHE A 201 17.55 20.45 -3.01
C PHE A 201 17.80 20.19 -4.50
N THR A 202 17.38 19.02 -4.96
CA THR A 202 17.36 18.68 -6.38
C THR A 202 15.93 18.78 -6.91
N GLU A 203 15.72 19.54 -7.97
CA GLU A 203 14.44 19.62 -8.64
C GLU A 203 14.20 18.34 -9.45
N ILE A 204 13.08 17.67 -9.18
CA ILE A 204 12.60 16.55 -9.97
C ILE A 204 11.30 16.95 -10.64
N GLN A 205 11.30 16.96 -11.97
CA GLN A 205 10.08 17.13 -12.75
C GLN A 205 9.40 15.77 -12.92
N LEU A 206 8.17 15.69 -12.47
CA LEU A 206 7.32 14.51 -12.70
C LEU A 206 6.49 14.73 -13.96
N GLU A 207 6.65 13.85 -14.94
CA GLU A 207 5.75 13.79 -16.11
C GLU A 207 4.40 13.23 -15.66
N LEU A 208 3.51 14.13 -15.28
CA LEU A 208 2.11 13.86 -14.97
C LEU A 208 1.25 14.65 -15.94
N ASP A 209 -0.03 14.27 -16.10
CA ASP A 209 -1.03 15.04 -16.89
C ASP A 209 -1.11 16.53 -16.49
N LYS A 210 -0.66 16.83 -15.27
CA LYS A 210 -0.36 18.19 -14.82
C LYS A 210 1.05 18.17 -14.21
N PRO A 211 2.01 18.86 -14.80
CA PRO A 211 3.37 18.87 -14.29
C PRO A 211 3.40 19.40 -12.86
N LYS A 212 3.97 18.63 -11.96
CA LYS A 212 4.26 19.03 -10.58
C LYS A 212 5.76 19.00 -10.38
N THR A 213 6.28 20.09 -9.86
CA THR A 213 7.65 20.16 -9.38
C THR A 213 7.74 19.57 -7.98
N LEU A 214 8.62 18.62 -7.77
CA LEU A 214 8.93 18.05 -6.47
C LEU A 214 10.38 18.40 -6.12
N TRP A 215 10.58 18.93 -4.93
CA TRP A 215 11.92 19.21 -4.41
C TRP A 215 12.35 18.06 -3.50
N VAL A 216 13.50 17.47 -3.78
CA VAL A 216 14.05 16.34 -3.02
C VAL A 216 15.41 16.74 -2.47
N VAL A 217 15.61 16.47 -1.19
CA VAL A 217 16.93 16.57 -0.57
C VAL A 217 17.68 15.29 -0.88
N THR A 218 18.81 15.41 -1.57
CA THR A 218 19.73 14.28 -1.81
C THR A 218 20.93 14.40 -0.87
N LYS A 219 21.30 13.29 -0.26
CA LYS A 219 22.59 13.17 0.44
C LYS A 219 23.72 13.05 -0.55
#